data_e27b43ded305f2ab8528e6ab379e95b1
#
_entry.id   e27b43ded305f2ab8528e6ab379e95b1
#
_cell.length_a   1.000
_cell.length_b   1.000
_cell.length_c   1.000
_cell.angle_alpha   90.00
_cell.angle_beta   90.00
_cell.angle_gamma   90.00
#
_symmetry.space_group_name_H-M   'P 1'
#
loop_
_entity.id
_entity.type
_entity.pdbx_description
1 polymer ?
#
loop_
_entity_poly.entity_id
_entity_poly.type
_entity_poly.pdbx_seq_one_letter_code
_entity_poly.pdbx_strand_id
1 'polypeptide(L)'
;FGSLISRHIVRSDYTIFSDLTTENPATIIYDDEEISTLANKNLGNRYIFGASLENFLKISNNIHFNGSLTYTNGNKSLKNGPMPSIPPLFGRSGIYLTGPKINAQLEWSFSNAKNPNDYSYGGEDGLEETPLNQDGTYVGTPSWNIFSISANYSYNNNLKFKGGVHNIFDTHYRTFASGISQSGRSFQMGLSIEF
;
A
#
# COMPACT_ATOMS: atom_id res chain seq x y z
N PHE A 1 0.04 17.19 -7.34
CA PHE A 1 0.70 16.79 -8.59
C PHE A 1 -0.31 16.29 -9.62
N GLY A 2 0.08 16.36 -10.88
CA GLY A 2 -0.67 15.77 -11.99
C GLY A 2 0.31 15.32 -13.07
N SER A 3 0.00 14.21 -13.75
CA SER A 3 0.80 13.68 -14.85
C SER A 3 -0.07 13.19 -15.97
N LEU A 4 0.34 13.50 -17.21
CA LEU A 4 -0.21 12.92 -18.42
C LEU A 4 0.76 11.85 -18.93
N ILE A 5 0.28 10.63 -19.05
CA ILE A 5 1.03 9.53 -19.63
C ILE A 5 0.50 9.31 -21.05
N SER A 6 1.32 9.58 -22.05
CA SER A 6 0.97 9.31 -23.44
C SER A 6 1.37 7.87 -23.80
N ARG A 7 0.52 7.21 -24.60
CA ARG A 7 0.75 5.84 -25.07
C ARG A 7 1.02 4.85 -23.93
N HIS A 8 0.19 4.93 -22.89
CA HIS A 8 0.31 4.05 -21.73
C HIS A 8 0.21 2.58 -22.13
N ILE A 9 1.23 1.81 -21.82
CA ILE A 9 1.30 0.38 -22.10
C ILE A 9 0.92 -0.37 -20.83
N VAL A 10 -0.06 -1.25 -20.93
CA VAL A 10 -0.48 -2.11 -19.82
C VAL A 10 -0.67 -3.54 -20.30
N ARG A 11 -0.65 -4.47 -19.38
CA ARG A 11 -1.06 -5.84 -19.62
C ARG A 11 -2.58 -5.89 -19.83
N SER A 12 -3.03 -6.59 -20.86
CA SER A 12 -4.44 -6.74 -21.23
C SER A 12 -4.61 -8.07 -21.93
N ASP A 13 -5.85 -8.56 -22.00
CA ASP A 13 -6.16 -9.78 -22.72
C ASP A 13 -5.61 -9.73 -24.14
N TYR A 14 -5.00 -10.83 -24.55
CA TYR A 14 -4.42 -10.98 -25.87
C TYR A 14 -5.32 -11.84 -26.75
N THR A 15 -5.68 -11.31 -27.91
CA THR A 15 -6.33 -12.08 -28.96
C THR A 15 -5.26 -12.55 -29.95
N ILE A 16 -4.99 -13.86 -29.97
CA ILE A 16 -3.94 -14.46 -30.83
C ILE A 16 -4.36 -14.44 -32.31
N PHE A 17 -5.67 -14.43 -32.58
CA PHE A 17 -6.22 -14.44 -33.95
C PHE A 17 -7.10 -13.22 -34.14
N SER A 18 -7.05 -12.67 -35.36
CA SER A 18 -7.81 -11.50 -35.78
C SER A 18 -9.34 -11.66 -35.71
N ASP A 19 -9.83 -12.88 -35.61
CA ASP A 19 -11.23 -13.26 -35.64
C ASP A 19 -11.85 -13.43 -34.24
N LEU A 20 -11.05 -13.27 -33.17
CA LEU A 20 -11.58 -13.33 -31.83
C LEU A 20 -12.21 -12.00 -31.43
N THR A 21 -13.50 -12.02 -31.28
CA THR A 21 -14.26 -10.91 -30.71
C THR A 21 -13.93 -10.73 -29.25
N THR A 22 -14.16 -9.54 -28.70
CA THR A 22 -13.93 -9.18 -27.29
C THR A 22 -14.73 -10.02 -26.28
N GLU A 23 -15.57 -10.92 -26.73
CA GLU A 23 -16.40 -11.79 -25.91
C GLU A 23 -15.74 -13.12 -25.53
N ASN A 24 -14.63 -13.48 -26.20
CA ASN A 24 -13.81 -14.65 -25.82
C ASN A 24 -12.37 -14.19 -25.59
N PRO A 25 -11.93 -14.09 -24.33
CA PRO A 25 -10.52 -13.90 -24.04
C PRO A 25 -9.72 -15.04 -24.68
N ALA A 26 -8.60 -14.73 -25.29
CA ALA A 26 -7.77 -15.75 -25.89
C ALA A 26 -7.22 -16.66 -24.80
N THR A 27 -7.75 -17.84 -24.74
CA THR A 27 -7.22 -18.91 -23.90
C THR A 27 -6.38 -19.85 -24.76
N ILE A 28 -5.40 -20.45 -24.16
CA ILE A 28 -4.62 -21.57 -24.71
C ILE A 28 -4.72 -22.75 -23.78
N ILE A 29 -4.63 -23.96 -24.30
CA ILE A 29 -4.43 -25.15 -23.49
C ILE A 29 -2.93 -25.31 -23.29
N TYR A 30 -2.50 -25.27 -22.05
CA TYR A 30 -1.12 -25.51 -21.66
C TYR A 30 -1.11 -26.47 -20.47
N ASP A 31 -0.40 -27.59 -20.62
CA ASP A 31 -0.33 -28.69 -19.63
C ASP A 31 -1.73 -29.22 -19.21
N ASP A 32 -2.61 -29.39 -20.20
CA ASP A 32 -4.02 -29.81 -20.06
C ASP A 32 -4.93 -28.83 -19.31
N GLU A 33 -4.47 -27.63 -19.00
CA GLU A 33 -5.26 -26.54 -18.39
C GLU A 33 -5.54 -25.41 -19.38
N GLU A 34 -6.74 -24.85 -19.30
CA GLU A 34 -7.12 -23.66 -20.09
C GLU A 34 -6.62 -22.40 -19.39
N ILE A 35 -5.66 -21.69 -20.02
CA ILE A 35 -5.02 -20.51 -19.44
C ILE A 35 -5.34 -19.29 -20.28
N SER A 36 -5.69 -18.17 -19.62
CA SER A 36 -5.85 -16.86 -20.24
C SER A 36 -4.52 -16.31 -20.72
N THR A 37 -4.48 -15.76 -21.92
CA THR A 37 -3.28 -15.11 -22.47
C THR A 37 -3.37 -13.60 -22.33
N LEU A 38 -2.26 -13.00 -21.91
CA LEU A 38 -2.13 -11.55 -21.74
C LEU A 38 -1.02 -10.99 -22.63
N ALA A 39 -1.20 -9.76 -23.11
CA ALA A 39 -0.18 -9.04 -23.87
C ALA A 39 -0.11 -7.57 -23.45
N ASN A 40 1.04 -6.97 -23.68
CA ASN A 40 1.19 -5.52 -23.49
C ASN A 40 0.51 -4.77 -24.65
N LYS A 41 -0.46 -3.94 -24.30
CA LYS A 41 -1.19 -3.09 -25.26
C LYS A 41 -1.05 -1.62 -24.93
N ASN A 42 -0.99 -0.79 -25.97
CA ASN A 42 -1.05 0.64 -25.83
C ASN A 42 -2.52 1.07 -25.68
N LEU A 43 -2.88 1.56 -24.50
CA LEU A 43 -4.25 1.99 -24.17
C LEU A 43 -4.48 3.49 -24.32
N GLY A 44 -3.57 4.20 -25.02
CA GLY A 44 -3.69 5.63 -25.26
C GLY A 44 -3.23 6.49 -24.08
N ASN A 45 -3.81 7.68 -23.98
CA ASN A 45 -3.40 8.65 -22.96
C ASN A 45 -4.13 8.41 -21.64
N ARG A 46 -3.39 8.55 -20.54
CA ARG A 46 -3.88 8.38 -19.17
C ARG A 46 -3.48 9.57 -18.32
N TYR A 47 -4.31 9.88 -17.34
CA TYR A 47 -4.07 10.96 -16.38
C TYR A 47 -3.92 10.36 -14.98
N ILE A 48 -2.87 10.78 -14.29
CA ILE A 48 -2.72 10.57 -12.85
C ILE A 48 -2.75 11.94 -12.20
N PHE A 49 -3.52 12.07 -11.13
CA PHE A 49 -3.47 13.25 -10.28
C PHE A 49 -3.55 12.84 -8.81
N GLY A 50 -3.04 13.69 -7.95
CA GLY A 50 -3.05 13.42 -6.53
C GLY A 50 -2.60 14.61 -5.72
N ALA A 51 -2.76 14.47 -4.42
CA ALA A 51 -2.31 15.43 -3.45
C ALA A 51 -1.62 14.72 -2.29
N SER A 52 -0.53 15.30 -1.80
CA SER A 52 0.11 14.90 -0.55
C SER A 52 0.09 16.09 0.39
N LEU A 53 -0.33 15.84 1.63
CA LEU A 53 -0.27 16.81 2.72
C LEU A 53 0.74 16.30 3.73
N GLU A 54 1.71 17.12 4.05
CA GLU A 54 2.65 16.89 5.14
C GLU A 54 2.50 18.02 6.15
N ASN A 55 2.53 17.67 7.42
CA ASN A 55 2.45 18.67 8.49
C ASN A 55 3.47 18.37 9.58
N PHE A 56 3.93 19.43 10.22
CA PHE A 56 4.73 19.40 11.42
C PHE A 56 4.21 20.48 12.37
N LEU A 57 3.80 20.08 13.55
CA LEU A 57 3.26 20.98 14.58
C LEU A 57 4.09 20.84 15.85
N LYS A 58 4.76 21.92 16.24
CA LYS A 58 5.42 22.01 17.54
C LYS A 58 4.35 22.34 18.59
N ILE A 59 4.01 21.35 19.43
CA ILE A 59 3.01 21.52 20.50
C ILE A 59 3.66 22.18 21.71
N SER A 60 4.88 21.78 22.03
CA SER A 60 5.70 22.37 23.10
C SER A 60 7.20 22.26 22.75
N ASN A 61 8.07 22.66 23.67
CA ASN A 61 9.50 22.51 23.46
C ASN A 61 9.95 21.03 23.36
N ASN A 62 9.16 20.15 23.92
CA ASN A 62 9.48 18.72 24.04
C ASN A 62 8.54 17.83 23.26
N ILE A 63 7.41 18.34 22.76
CA ILE A 63 6.39 17.56 22.08
C ILE A 63 6.11 18.17 20.72
N HIS A 64 6.17 17.32 19.70
CA HIS A 64 5.74 17.67 18.36
C HIS A 64 4.87 16.57 17.76
N PHE A 65 4.04 16.98 16.83
CA PHE A 65 3.23 16.11 15.99
C PHE A 65 3.69 16.25 14.56
N ASN A 66 3.82 15.14 13.85
CA ASN A 66 3.97 15.14 12.40
C ASN A 66 2.98 14.17 11.76
N GLY A 67 2.71 14.38 10.49
CA GLY A 67 1.84 13.51 9.75
C GLY A 67 1.96 13.72 8.25
N SER A 68 1.58 12.67 7.51
CA SER A 68 1.47 12.72 6.06
C SER A 68 0.20 12.01 5.63
N LEU A 69 -0.42 12.54 4.59
CA LEU A 69 -1.60 11.98 3.93
C LEU A 69 -1.37 12.05 2.43
N THR A 70 -1.58 10.94 1.73
CA THR A 70 -1.40 10.87 0.28
C THR A 70 -2.64 10.29 -0.38
N TYR A 71 -3.15 11.03 -1.34
CA TYR A 71 -4.23 10.62 -2.23
C TYR A 71 -3.73 10.60 -3.66
N THR A 72 -3.99 9.52 -4.38
CA THR A 72 -3.67 9.38 -5.80
C THR A 72 -4.89 8.83 -6.53
N ASN A 73 -5.15 9.35 -7.70
CA ASN A 73 -6.20 8.87 -8.58
C ASN A 73 -5.69 8.78 -10.01
N GLY A 74 -6.08 7.72 -10.71
CA GLY A 74 -5.87 7.54 -12.13
C GLY A 74 -7.19 7.53 -12.86
N ASN A 75 -7.24 8.10 -14.07
CA ASN A 75 -8.46 8.10 -14.83
C ASN A 75 -8.87 6.66 -15.22
N LYS A 76 -10.16 6.38 -15.05
CA LYS A 76 -10.78 5.14 -15.54
C LYS A 76 -11.17 5.30 -17.00
N SER A 77 -11.02 4.26 -17.78
CA SER A 77 -11.54 4.18 -19.14
C SER A 77 -12.68 3.17 -19.17
N LEU A 78 -13.78 3.51 -19.81
CA LEU A 78 -14.90 2.57 -19.99
C LEU A 78 -14.47 1.29 -20.72
N LYS A 79 -13.51 1.41 -21.65
CA LYS A 79 -13.01 0.29 -22.45
C LYS A 79 -11.88 -0.49 -21.78
N ASN A 80 -11.03 0.19 -21.02
CA ASN A 80 -9.74 -0.36 -20.56
C ASN A 80 -9.62 -0.43 -19.02
N GLY A 81 -10.73 -0.19 -18.31
CA GLY A 81 -10.78 -0.26 -16.86
C GLY A 81 -9.97 0.79 -16.09
N PRO A 82 -9.77 0.55 -14.81
CA PRO A 82 -8.95 1.38 -13.95
C PRO A 82 -7.46 1.33 -14.33
N MET A 83 -6.74 2.34 -13.91
CA MET A 83 -5.30 2.42 -14.12
C MET A 83 -4.57 1.56 -13.09
N PRO A 84 -3.54 0.76 -13.47
CA PRO A 84 -2.75 -0.01 -12.52
C PRO A 84 -1.90 0.89 -11.61
N SER A 85 -1.45 0.31 -10.50
CA SER A 85 -0.51 0.93 -9.54
C SER A 85 -1.03 2.21 -8.88
N ILE A 86 -2.35 2.36 -8.78
CA ILE A 86 -2.98 3.47 -8.05
C ILE A 86 -3.34 2.98 -6.63
N PRO A 87 -2.58 3.37 -5.60
CA PRO A 87 -2.86 2.96 -4.23
C PRO A 87 -4.13 3.64 -3.70
N PRO A 88 -4.83 3.04 -2.72
CA PRO A 88 -5.87 3.73 -1.97
C PRO A 88 -5.28 4.89 -1.15
N LEU A 89 -6.14 5.74 -0.59
CA LEU A 89 -5.72 6.78 0.34
C LEU A 89 -4.96 6.14 1.51
N PHE A 90 -3.77 6.65 1.80
CA PHE A 90 -2.96 6.19 2.93
C PHE A 90 -2.27 7.35 3.62
N GLY A 91 -1.82 7.11 4.84
CA GLY A 91 -1.13 8.11 5.62
C GLY A 91 -0.49 7.55 6.88
N ARG A 92 0.25 8.41 7.51
CA ARG A 92 0.84 8.16 8.83
C ARG A 92 0.86 9.43 9.65
N SER A 93 0.80 9.30 10.96
CA SER A 93 0.99 10.40 11.87
C SER A 93 1.65 9.91 13.17
N GLY A 94 2.26 10.83 13.91
CA GLY A 94 2.89 10.49 15.15
C GLY A 94 3.01 11.66 16.11
N ILE A 95 3.03 11.33 17.39
CA ILE A 95 3.36 12.23 18.48
C ILE A 95 4.73 11.82 19.01
N TYR A 96 5.63 12.78 19.09
CA TYR A 96 7.03 12.60 19.47
C TYR A 96 7.33 13.42 20.72
N LEU A 97 7.86 12.76 21.72
CA LEU A 97 8.41 13.37 22.92
C LEU A 97 9.93 13.37 22.83
N THR A 98 10.54 14.53 22.95
CA THR A 98 11.98 14.70 22.97
C THR A 98 12.41 15.35 24.27
N GLY A 99 13.11 14.59 25.11
CA GLY A 99 13.60 15.07 26.40
C GLY A 99 15.07 14.70 26.61
N PRO A 100 15.69 15.23 27.68
CA PRO A 100 17.12 15.04 27.92
C PRO A 100 17.48 13.57 28.21
N LYS A 101 16.56 12.81 28.76
CA LYS A 101 16.78 11.38 29.12
C LYS A 101 15.84 10.43 28.38
N ILE A 102 14.67 10.89 27.96
CA ILE A 102 13.65 10.05 27.33
C ILE A 102 13.25 10.69 26.01
N ASN A 103 13.34 9.90 24.95
CA ASN A 103 12.67 10.17 23.68
C ASN A 103 11.66 9.06 23.43
N ALA A 104 10.43 9.40 23.13
CA ALA A 104 9.37 8.44 22.89
C ALA A 104 8.54 8.87 21.69
N GLN A 105 7.93 7.91 21.03
CA GLN A 105 7.02 8.18 19.92
C GLN A 105 5.85 7.22 19.95
N LEU A 106 4.68 7.74 19.60
CA LEU A 106 3.47 6.99 19.28
C LEU A 106 3.13 7.27 17.83
N GLU A 107 3.06 6.24 17.02
CA GLU A 107 2.81 6.34 15.59
C GLU A 107 1.53 5.61 15.21
N TRP A 108 0.79 6.19 14.29
CA TRP A 108 -0.36 5.61 13.62
C TRP A 108 -0.12 5.62 12.11
N SER A 109 -0.29 4.47 11.47
CA SER A 109 -0.26 4.31 10.03
C SER A 109 -1.56 3.65 9.57
N PHE A 110 -2.05 4.06 8.42
CA PHE A 110 -3.30 3.53 7.89
C PHE A 110 -3.32 3.50 6.37
N SER A 111 -4.20 2.67 5.85
CA SER A 111 -4.60 2.66 4.45
C SER A 111 -6.11 2.40 4.35
N ASN A 112 -6.76 3.09 3.43
CA ASN A 112 -8.14 2.77 3.08
C ASN A 112 -8.21 1.46 2.31
N ALA A 113 -9.41 0.89 2.22
CA ALA A 113 -9.66 -0.24 1.34
C ALA A 113 -9.54 0.16 -0.14
N LYS A 114 -9.13 -0.79 -0.98
CA LYS A 114 -9.26 -0.70 -2.44
C LYS A 114 -10.25 -1.75 -2.92
N ASN A 115 -11.36 -1.30 -3.49
CA ASN A 115 -12.42 -2.19 -3.96
C ASN A 115 -11.99 -2.94 -5.23
N PRO A 116 -12.51 -4.16 -5.47
CA PRO A 116 -12.17 -4.94 -6.67
C PRO A 116 -12.37 -4.19 -7.99
N ASN A 117 -13.41 -3.37 -8.09
CA ASN A 117 -13.71 -2.55 -9.29
C ASN A 117 -12.70 -1.41 -9.56
N ASP A 118 -11.76 -1.20 -8.66
CA ASP A 118 -10.69 -0.20 -8.79
C ASP A 118 -9.34 -0.81 -9.19
N TYR A 119 -9.30 -2.14 -9.40
CA TYR A 119 -8.12 -2.85 -9.88
C TYR A 119 -8.03 -2.84 -11.40
N SER A 120 -6.82 -2.80 -11.92
CA SER A 120 -6.58 -2.97 -13.36
C SER A 120 -6.95 -4.38 -13.82
N TYR A 121 -7.34 -4.48 -15.07
CA TYR A 121 -7.72 -5.79 -15.65
C TYR A 121 -6.51 -6.68 -15.98
N GLY A 122 -5.30 -6.13 -15.96
CA GLY A 122 -4.08 -6.84 -16.32
C GLY A 122 -3.44 -7.63 -15.19
N GLY A 123 -4.02 -7.64 -13.99
CA GLY A 123 -3.50 -8.38 -12.84
C GLY A 123 -2.28 -7.75 -12.15
N GLU A 124 -1.81 -6.56 -12.59
CA GLU A 124 -0.60 -5.93 -12.04
C GLU A 124 -0.73 -5.55 -10.56
N ASP A 125 -1.97 -5.33 -10.12
CA ASP A 125 -2.27 -4.89 -8.75
C ASP A 125 -2.53 -6.04 -7.78
N GLY A 126 -2.49 -7.30 -8.25
CA GLY A 126 -2.63 -8.50 -7.41
C GLY A 126 -4.03 -8.63 -6.78
N LEU A 127 -5.10 -8.42 -7.55
CA LEU A 127 -6.47 -8.64 -7.06
C LEU A 127 -6.68 -10.09 -6.60
N GLU A 128 -6.10 -11.04 -7.31
CA GLU A 128 -6.13 -12.47 -7.04
C GLU A 128 -5.45 -12.86 -5.72
N GLU A 129 -4.60 -11.99 -5.19
CA GLU A 129 -3.95 -12.17 -3.89
C GLU A 129 -4.80 -11.65 -2.72
N THR A 130 -5.95 -11.05 -3.02
CA THR A 130 -6.84 -10.51 -1.98
C THR A 130 -7.81 -11.57 -1.45
N PRO A 131 -8.41 -11.37 -0.25
CA PRO A 131 -9.36 -12.31 0.30
C PRO A 131 -10.57 -12.55 -0.61
N LEU A 132 -11.16 -13.71 -0.49
CA LEU A 132 -12.40 -14.07 -1.16
C LEU A 132 -13.61 -13.94 -0.23
N ASN A 133 -14.73 -13.53 -0.79
CA ASN A 133 -16.05 -13.66 -0.18
C ASN A 133 -16.51 -15.13 -0.21
N GLN A 134 -17.62 -15.41 0.48
CA GLN A 134 -18.21 -16.76 0.50
C GLN A 134 -18.71 -17.22 -0.89
N ASP A 135 -19.04 -16.32 -1.77
CA ASP A 135 -19.45 -16.57 -3.15
C ASP A 135 -18.28 -16.71 -4.14
N GLY A 136 -17.06 -16.66 -3.66
CA GLY A 136 -15.85 -16.76 -4.47
C GLY A 136 -15.40 -15.45 -5.15
N THR A 137 -16.08 -14.34 -4.91
CA THR A 137 -15.65 -13.03 -5.45
C THR A 137 -14.56 -12.42 -4.58
N TYR A 138 -13.67 -11.62 -5.19
CA TYR A 138 -12.60 -10.95 -4.46
C TYR A 138 -13.11 -9.76 -3.63
N VAL A 139 -12.57 -9.59 -2.44
CA VAL A 139 -12.87 -8.45 -1.55
C VAL A 139 -12.09 -7.19 -1.94
N GLY A 140 -10.96 -7.35 -2.61
CA GLY A 140 -9.95 -6.33 -2.78
C GLY A 140 -9.05 -6.19 -1.55
N THR A 141 -8.23 -5.15 -1.50
CA THR A 141 -7.36 -4.90 -0.32
C THR A 141 -8.19 -4.27 0.81
N PRO A 142 -8.32 -4.93 1.97
CA PRO A 142 -9.01 -4.35 3.13
C PRO A 142 -8.29 -3.12 3.67
N SER A 143 -9.03 -2.20 4.28
CA SER A 143 -8.43 -1.11 5.06
C SER A 143 -7.74 -1.62 6.32
N TRP A 144 -6.73 -0.89 6.77
CA TRP A 144 -6.03 -1.23 8.00
C TRP A 144 -5.56 -0.01 8.77
N ASN A 145 -5.36 -0.19 10.07
CA ASN A 145 -4.83 0.80 10.99
C ASN A 145 -3.82 0.14 11.92
N ILE A 146 -2.61 0.69 11.98
CA ILE A 146 -1.50 0.17 12.77
C ILE A 146 -1.04 1.23 13.74
N PHE A 147 -0.94 0.86 15.02
CA PHE A 147 -0.39 1.70 16.07
C PHE A 147 0.91 1.07 16.58
N SER A 148 1.90 1.92 16.79
CA SER A 148 3.22 1.51 17.26
C SER A 148 3.71 2.51 18.30
N ILE A 149 4.41 2.01 19.31
CA ILE A 149 5.04 2.84 20.33
C ILE A 149 6.50 2.44 20.48
N SER A 150 7.39 3.41 20.62
CA SER A 150 8.77 3.14 20.97
C SER A 150 9.33 4.23 21.87
N ALA A 151 10.37 3.88 22.62
CA ALA A 151 11.07 4.82 23.49
C ALA A 151 12.56 4.48 23.59
N ASN A 152 13.35 5.53 23.78
CA ASN A 152 14.76 5.44 24.10
C ASN A 152 14.98 6.13 25.45
N TYR A 153 15.69 5.47 26.35
CA TYR A 153 16.05 5.99 27.65
C TYR A 153 17.56 6.07 27.81
N SER A 154 18.09 7.28 28.01
CA SER A 154 19.49 7.52 28.31
C SER A 154 19.71 7.47 29.83
N TYR A 155 20.21 6.34 30.34
CA TYR A 155 20.55 6.20 31.75
C TYR A 155 21.66 7.16 32.15
N ASN A 156 22.72 7.20 31.34
CA ASN A 156 23.81 8.16 31.41
C ASN A 156 24.37 8.41 30.00
N ASN A 157 25.51 9.10 29.89
CA ASN A 157 26.10 9.42 28.60
C ASN A 157 26.56 8.19 27.80
N ASN A 158 26.86 7.11 28.51
CA ASN A 158 27.44 5.90 27.94
C ASN A 158 26.43 4.75 27.76
N LEU A 159 25.26 4.81 28.42
CA LEU A 159 24.32 3.70 28.45
C LEU A 159 22.92 4.15 28.08
N LYS A 160 22.39 3.56 27.01
CA LYS A 160 21.05 3.85 26.48
C LYS A 160 20.26 2.56 26.25
N PHE A 161 19.02 2.56 26.69
CA PHE A 161 18.05 1.48 26.46
C PHE A 161 17.07 1.90 25.37
N LYS A 162 16.70 0.96 24.51
CA LYS A 162 15.68 1.14 23.48
C LYS A 162 14.63 0.06 23.61
N GLY A 163 13.36 0.43 23.44
CA GLY A 163 12.26 -0.52 23.45
C GLY A 163 11.12 -0.04 22.58
N GLY A 164 10.36 -0.99 22.06
CA GLY A 164 9.20 -0.65 21.25
C GLY A 164 8.29 -1.84 20.99
N VAL A 165 7.06 -1.53 20.65
CA VAL A 165 6.04 -2.47 20.18
C VAL A 165 5.50 -1.93 18.88
N HIS A 166 5.68 -2.69 17.82
CA HIS A 166 5.04 -2.43 16.53
C HIS A 166 3.74 -3.22 16.44
N ASN A 167 2.73 -2.61 15.77
CA ASN A 167 1.41 -3.21 15.60
C ASN A 167 0.80 -3.68 16.93
N ILE A 168 0.57 -2.73 17.85
CA ILE A 168 0.12 -2.98 19.23
C ILE A 168 -1.12 -3.87 19.31
N PHE A 169 -2.05 -3.71 18.35
CA PHE A 169 -3.32 -4.42 18.34
C PHE A 169 -3.27 -5.76 17.58
N ASP A 170 -2.09 -6.15 17.08
CA ASP A 170 -1.91 -7.40 16.32
C ASP A 170 -2.82 -7.49 15.09
N THR A 171 -3.01 -6.36 14.42
CA THR A 171 -3.84 -6.28 13.22
C THR A 171 -3.20 -7.06 12.09
N HIS A 172 -3.92 -8.05 11.53
CA HIS A 172 -3.50 -8.70 10.30
C HIS A 172 -3.78 -7.78 9.11
N TYR A 173 -2.76 -7.48 8.32
CA TYR A 173 -2.91 -6.58 7.18
C TYR A 173 -1.93 -6.88 6.04
N ARG A 174 -2.31 -6.40 4.87
CA ARG A 174 -1.47 -6.35 3.67
C ARG A 174 -1.47 -4.94 3.11
N THR A 175 -0.35 -4.50 2.59
CA THR A 175 -0.30 -3.27 1.80
C THR A 175 -0.83 -3.54 0.40
N PHE A 176 -1.36 -2.51 -0.24
CA PHE A 176 -1.82 -2.60 -1.63
C PHE A 176 -0.73 -3.16 -2.55
N ALA A 177 -1.13 -4.02 -3.49
CA ALA A 177 -0.26 -4.71 -4.45
C ALA A 177 0.81 -5.62 -3.79
N SER A 178 0.55 -6.12 -2.58
CA SER A 178 1.44 -7.08 -1.90
C SER A 178 0.73 -8.42 -1.72
N GLY A 179 1.30 -9.49 -2.25
CA GLY A 179 0.85 -10.86 -2.00
C GLY A 179 1.21 -11.38 -0.60
N ILE A 180 1.99 -10.62 0.19
CA ILE A 180 2.52 -11.05 1.48
C ILE A 180 1.90 -10.22 2.60
N SER A 181 1.39 -10.92 3.64
CA SER A 181 0.94 -10.27 4.88
C SER A 181 2.11 -9.64 5.63
N GLN A 182 1.87 -8.48 6.19
CA GLN A 182 2.83 -7.82 7.04
C GLN A 182 2.91 -8.51 8.41
N SER A 183 3.99 -8.26 9.16
CA SER A 183 4.17 -8.83 10.48
C SER A 183 3.07 -8.38 11.44
N GLY A 184 2.60 -9.29 12.27
CA GLY A 184 1.75 -8.99 13.41
C GLY A 184 2.48 -8.19 14.48
N ARG A 185 1.99 -8.25 15.72
CA ARG A 185 2.64 -7.57 16.84
C ARG A 185 4.09 -8.03 17.00
N SER A 186 5.00 -7.08 17.06
CA SER A 186 6.41 -7.35 17.28
C SER A 186 7.00 -6.47 18.38
N PHE A 187 7.95 -7.02 19.13
CA PHE A 187 8.65 -6.35 20.22
C PHE A 187 10.10 -6.13 19.80
N GLN A 188 10.60 -4.94 20.10
CA GLN A 188 11.99 -4.57 19.86
C GLN A 188 12.63 -4.16 21.18
N MET A 189 13.82 -4.65 21.45
CA MET A 189 14.66 -4.21 22.57
C MET A 189 16.09 -4.03 22.08
N GLY A 190 16.76 -3.03 22.61
CA GLY A 190 18.16 -2.73 22.29
C GLY A 190 18.88 -2.05 23.42
N LEU A 191 20.18 -2.29 23.48
CA LEU A 191 21.13 -1.67 24.40
C LEU A 191 22.24 -1.03 23.58
N SER A 192 22.57 0.21 23.89
CA SER A 192 23.72 0.92 23.29
C SER A 192 24.69 1.30 24.41
N ILE A 193 25.95 0.91 24.27
CA ILE A 193 27.04 1.21 25.20
C ILE A 193 28.12 1.93 24.42
N GLU A 194 28.51 3.11 24.89
CA GLU A 194 29.60 3.91 24.35
C GLU A 194 30.75 3.91 25.37
N PHE A 195 31.98 3.60 24.94
CA PHE A 195 33.17 3.52 25.76
C PHE A 195 34.06 4.76 25.62
#